data_75747ff9fcac44ccff62a392a284f7c7
#
_entry.id   75747ff9fcac44ccff62a392a284f7c7
#
_cell.length_a   1.000
_cell.length_b   1.000
_cell.length_c   1.000
_cell.angle_alpha   90.00
_cell.angle_beta   90.00
_cell.angle_gamma   90.00
#
_symmetry.space_group_name_H-M   'P 1'
#
loop_
_entity.id
_entity.type
_entity.pdbx_description
1 polymer ?
#
loop_
_entity_poly.entity_id
_entity_poly.type
_entity_poly.pdbx_seq_one_letter_code
_entity_poly.pdbx_strand_id
1 'polypeptide(L)'
;MMLRNHYQVEMGTSGLIIQAQSREEILADKLVALGLRANRLKNRDLWDIGWLKQQGVELPLALLPAKLRDRHYSISEYCRLLKDRYAKLQHDPACRLDFIKEMRRFLPVRTISETIDQEEYWDYLTNLIGVECDRATRWLTAGDR
;
A
#
# COMPACT_ATOMS: atom_id res chain seq x y z
N MET A 1 11.45 -10.89 8.14
CA MET A 1 11.67 -12.23 7.62
C MET A 1 10.38 -13.00 7.42
N MET A 2 9.50 -12.96 8.38
CA MET A 2 8.23 -13.66 8.28
C MET A 2 7.43 -13.23 7.05
N LEU A 3 7.26 -11.93 6.85
CA LEU A 3 6.49 -11.45 5.71
C LEU A 3 7.15 -11.79 4.39
N ARG A 4 8.47 -11.73 4.36
CA ARG A 4 9.20 -12.13 3.17
C ARG A 4 8.97 -13.60 2.87
N ASN A 5 9.02 -14.45 3.89
CA ASN A 5 8.77 -15.86 3.71
C ASN A 5 7.34 -16.12 3.28
N HIS A 6 6.41 -15.34 3.81
CA HIS A 6 5.02 -15.46 3.43
C HIS A 6 4.85 -15.25 1.92
N TYR A 7 5.43 -14.19 1.38
CA TYR A 7 5.33 -13.96 -0.05
C TYR A 7 6.03 -15.05 -0.86
N GLN A 8 7.17 -15.51 -0.39
CA GLN A 8 7.88 -16.57 -1.07
C GLN A 8 7.09 -17.87 -1.08
N VAL A 9 6.45 -18.20 0.02
CA VAL A 9 5.66 -19.42 0.10
C VAL A 9 4.49 -19.37 -0.87
N GLU A 10 3.78 -18.25 -0.91
CA GLU A 10 2.68 -18.10 -1.85
C GLU A 10 3.13 -18.21 -3.28
N MET A 11 4.19 -17.51 -3.62
CA MET A 11 4.73 -17.55 -4.96
C MET A 11 5.31 -18.91 -5.29
N GLY A 12 5.90 -19.58 -4.31
CA GLY A 12 6.44 -20.92 -4.51
C GLY A 12 5.37 -21.94 -4.83
N THR A 13 4.21 -21.80 -4.21
CA THR A 13 3.11 -22.72 -4.45
C THR A 13 2.56 -22.58 -5.86
N SER A 14 2.41 -21.35 -6.32
CA SER A 14 1.87 -21.07 -7.65
C SER A 14 2.91 -20.54 -8.62
N GLY A 15 4.10 -20.24 -8.12
CA GLY A 15 5.15 -19.60 -8.90
C GLY A 15 5.66 -20.41 -10.07
N LEU A 16 5.47 -21.71 -10.01
CA LEU A 16 5.81 -22.56 -11.13
C LEU A 16 4.93 -22.27 -12.33
N ILE A 17 3.73 -21.78 -12.04
CA ILE A 17 2.74 -21.52 -13.05
C ILE A 17 2.75 -20.07 -13.46
N ILE A 18 2.95 -19.18 -12.49
CA ILE A 18 2.84 -17.75 -12.69
C ILE A 18 4.22 -17.12 -12.62
N GLN A 19 4.48 -16.26 -13.55
CA GLN A 19 5.64 -15.40 -13.43
C GLN A 19 5.44 -14.52 -12.20
N ALA A 20 6.30 -14.66 -11.24
CA ALA A 20 6.18 -13.89 -10.01
C ALA A 20 6.29 -12.40 -10.31
N GLN A 21 5.36 -11.63 -9.76
CA GLN A 21 5.48 -10.19 -9.81
C GLN A 21 6.69 -9.77 -9.00
N SER A 22 7.37 -8.72 -9.46
CA SER A 22 8.41 -8.12 -8.67
C SER A 22 7.81 -7.42 -7.46
N ARG A 23 8.62 -7.20 -6.43
CA ARG A 23 8.18 -6.43 -5.27
C ARG A 23 7.76 -5.03 -5.66
N GLU A 24 8.48 -4.44 -6.61
CA GLU A 24 8.17 -3.11 -7.13
C GLU A 24 6.78 -3.08 -7.74
N GLU A 25 6.46 -4.09 -8.54
CA GLU A 25 5.15 -4.16 -9.17
C GLU A 25 4.04 -4.38 -8.15
N ILE A 26 4.30 -5.20 -7.13
CA ILE A 26 3.35 -5.41 -6.04
C ILE A 26 3.08 -4.08 -5.33
N LEU A 27 4.12 -3.31 -5.06
CA LEU A 27 3.96 -2.01 -4.42
C LEU A 27 3.10 -1.08 -5.25
N ALA A 28 3.33 -1.05 -6.57
CA ALA A 28 2.51 -0.24 -7.46
C ALA A 28 1.05 -0.66 -7.41
N ASP A 29 0.79 -1.97 -7.44
CA ASP A 29 -0.58 -2.48 -7.35
C ASP A 29 -1.26 -2.09 -6.04
N LYS A 30 -0.52 -2.14 -4.93
CA LYS A 30 -1.07 -1.77 -3.63
C LYS A 30 -1.41 -0.29 -3.57
N LEU A 31 -0.57 0.56 -4.15
CA LEU A 31 -0.85 1.99 -4.15
C LEU A 31 -2.04 2.32 -5.05
N VAL A 32 -2.14 1.67 -6.21
CA VAL A 32 -3.30 1.84 -7.09
C VAL A 32 -4.57 1.40 -6.35
N ALA A 33 -4.52 0.24 -5.69
CA ALA A 33 -5.67 -0.26 -4.94
C ALA A 33 -6.09 0.68 -3.82
N LEU A 34 -5.12 1.31 -3.16
CA LEU A 34 -5.42 2.24 -2.07
C LEU A 34 -6.35 3.36 -2.55
N GLY A 35 -6.08 3.93 -3.71
CA GLY A 35 -6.91 5.01 -4.24
C GLY A 35 -8.23 4.54 -4.81
N LEU A 36 -8.25 3.34 -5.41
CA LEU A 36 -9.42 2.91 -6.17
C LEU A 36 -10.46 2.10 -5.39
N ARG A 37 -10.14 1.65 -4.17
CA ARG A 37 -11.14 0.93 -3.39
C ARG A 37 -12.22 1.89 -2.92
N ALA A 38 -13.44 1.67 -3.41
CA ALA A 38 -14.51 2.64 -3.27
C ALA A 38 -15.08 2.74 -1.86
N ASN A 39 -15.23 1.60 -1.18
CA ASN A 39 -16.04 1.58 0.03
C ASN A 39 -15.28 1.61 1.33
N ARG A 40 -14.05 1.11 1.34
CA ARG A 40 -13.23 1.14 2.56
C ARG A 40 -11.79 0.86 2.23
N LEU A 41 -10.94 1.28 3.15
CA LEU A 41 -9.52 0.97 3.07
C LEU A 41 -9.30 -0.49 3.42
N LYS A 42 -8.36 -1.11 2.72
CA LYS A 42 -7.96 -2.46 3.04
C LYS A 42 -6.70 -2.41 3.89
N ASN A 43 -6.83 -2.77 5.15
CA ASN A 43 -5.74 -2.62 6.10
C ASN A 43 -4.50 -3.40 5.73
N ARG A 44 -4.66 -4.56 5.11
CA ARG A 44 -3.51 -5.35 4.67
C ARG A 44 -2.72 -4.63 3.58
N ASP A 45 -3.38 -3.86 2.73
CA ASP A 45 -2.66 -3.06 1.74
C ASP A 45 -1.81 -1.99 2.42
N LEU A 46 -2.33 -1.37 3.48
CA LEU A 46 -1.55 -0.39 4.23
C LEU A 46 -0.32 -1.04 4.87
N TRP A 47 -0.52 -2.19 5.47
CA TRP A 47 0.59 -2.93 6.07
C TRP A 47 1.63 -3.30 5.03
N ASP A 48 1.19 -3.84 3.89
CA ASP A 48 2.08 -4.30 2.84
C ASP A 48 2.89 -3.14 2.26
N ILE A 49 2.27 -1.98 2.05
CA ILE A 49 3.00 -0.81 1.57
C ILE A 49 4.11 -0.45 2.56
N GLY A 50 3.78 -0.40 3.85
CA GLY A 50 4.75 -0.09 4.88
C GLY A 50 5.90 -1.07 4.89
N TRP A 51 5.59 -2.36 4.83
CA TRP A 51 6.61 -3.40 4.85
C TRP A 51 7.52 -3.33 3.62
N LEU A 52 6.93 -3.17 2.44
CA LEU A 52 7.71 -3.10 1.21
C LEU A 52 8.65 -1.90 1.21
N LYS A 53 8.18 -0.75 1.70
CA LYS A 53 9.04 0.42 1.78
C LYS A 53 10.17 0.21 2.78
N GLN A 54 9.93 -0.47 3.89
CA GLN A 54 10.98 -0.80 4.84
C GLN A 54 12.03 -1.72 4.25
N GLN A 55 11.63 -2.54 3.28
CA GLN A 55 12.57 -3.43 2.58
C GLN A 55 13.35 -2.71 1.48
N GLY A 56 13.17 -1.41 1.34
CA GLY A 56 13.89 -0.63 0.34
C GLY A 56 13.30 -0.70 -1.05
N VAL A 57 12.08 -1.16 -1.18
CA VAL A 57 11.43 -1.26 -2.48
C VAL A 57 11.04 0.12 -2.97
N GLU A 58 11.39 0.45 -4.22
CA GLU A 58 11.04 1.73 -4.82
C GLU A 58 9.75 1.60 -5.62
N LEU A 59 8.91 2.63 -5.52
CA LEU A 59 7.67 2.67 -6.28
C LEU A 59 7.99 2.90 -7.77
N PRO A 60 7.61 1.97 -8.65
CA PRO A 60 7.89 2.14 -10.08
C PRO A 60 6.83 3.05 -10.71
N LEU A 61 7.05 4.35 -10.61
CA LEU A 61 6.07 5.35 -11.05
C LEU A 61 5.63 5.15 -12.49
N ALA A 62 6.55 4.74 -13.37
CA ALA A 62 6.25 4.57 -14.78
C ALA A 62 5.19 3.49 -15.06
N LEU A 63 4.95 2.60 -14.12
CA LEU A 63 3.93 1.56 -14.29
C LEU A 63 2.51 2.05 -13.99
N LEU A 64 2.39 3.16 -13.28
CA LEU A 64 1.08 3.62 -12.82
C LEU A 64 0.10 3.95 -13.94
N PRO A 65 0.51 4.67 -15.00
CA PRO A 65 -0.46 5.00 -16.06
C PRO A 65 -1.11 3.78 -16.69
N ALA A 66 -0.33 2.74 -16.99
CA ALA A 66 -0.87 1.53 -17.60
C ALA A 66 -1.85 0.82 -16.66
N LYS A 67 -1.50 0.76 -15.36
CA LYS A 67 -2.37 0.12 -14.39
C LYS A 67 -3.69 0.86 -14.22
N LEU A 68 -3.66 2.19 -14.31
CA LEU A 68 -4.88 2.98 -14.26
C LEU A 68 -5.72 2.79 -15.50
N ARG A 69 -5.10 2.74 -16.68
CA ARG A 69 -5.82 2.47 -17.92
C ARG A 69 -6.51 1.10 -17.88
N ASP A 70 -5.81 0.10 -17.34
CA ASP A 70 -6.38 -1.24 -17.23
C ASP A 70 -7.62 -1.25 -16.36
N ARG A 71 -7.74 -0.32 -15.45
CA ARG A 71 -8.88 -0.21 -14.56
C ARG A 71 -9.88 0.86 -15.02
N HIS A 72 -9.64 1.47 -16.16
CA HIS A 72 -10.52 2.48 -16.75
C HIS A 72 -10.66 3.74 -15.90
N TYR A 73 -9.55 4.16 -15.26
CA TYR A 73 -9.52 5.40 -14.50
C TYR A 73 -8.57 6.40 -15.16
N SER A 74 -8.98 7.67 -15.16
CA SER A 74 -8.11 8.73 -15.60
C SER A 74 -7.11 9.09 -14.50
N ILE A 75 -6.03 9.75 -14.90
CA ILE A 75 -5.03 10.20 -13.92
C ILE A 75 -5.63 11.19 -12.94
N SER A 76 -6.41 12.17 -13.41
CA SER A 76 -6.99 13.17 -12.52
C SER A 76 -7.97 12.55 -11.54
N GLU A 77 -8.74 11.59 -12.00
CA GLU A 77 -9.69 10.88 -11.17
C GLU A 77 -8.98 10.11 -10.04
N TYR A 78 -7.94 9.38 -10.44
CA TYR A 78 -7.16 8.62 -9.47
C TYR A 78 -6.49 9.52 -8.44
N CYS A 79 -5.88 10.61 -8.90
CA CYS A 79 -5.20 11.54 -7.98
C CYS A 79 -6.16 12.14 -6.97
N ARG A 80 -7.37 12.45 -7.40
CA ARG A 80 -8.40 12.96 -6.51
C ARG A 80 -8.78 11.91 -5.46
N LEU A 81 -9.01 10.68 -5.91
CA LEU A 81 -9.38 9.59 -5.01
C LEU A 81 -8.26 9.29 -4.01
N LEU A 82 -7.02 9.26 -4.49
CA LEU A 82 -5.88 8.99 -3.63
C LEU A 82 -5.72 10.05 -2.55
N LYS A 83 -5.91 11.31 -2.93
CA LYS A 83 -5.84 12.42 -1.98
C LYS A 83 -6.93 12.29 -0.91
N ASP A 84 -8.15 11.95 -1.33
CA ASP A 84 -9.25 11.77 -0.39
C ASP A 84 -8.98 10.61 0.57
N ARG A 85 -8.44 9.51 0.07
CA ARG A 85 -8.09 8.37 0.90
C ARG A 85 -7.04 8.72 1.93
N TYR A 86 -6.01 9.44 1.51
CA TYR A 86 -4.96 9.81 2.42
C TYR A 86 -5.46 10.77 3.50
N ALA A 87 -6.31 11.72 3.12
CA ALA A 87 -6.90 12.62 4.09
C ALA A 87 -7.70 11.84 5.14
N LYS A 88 -8.42 10.82 4.72
CA LYS A 88 -9.17 9.97 5.64
C LYS A 88 -8.24 9.23 6.60
N LEU A 89 -7.14 8.72 6.10
CA LEU A 89 -6.16 8.07 6.96
C LEU A 89 -5.62 8.99 8.04
N GLN A 90 -5.40 10.25 7.68
CA GLN A 90 -4.85 11.23 8.62
C GLN A 90 -5.86 11.70 9.66
N HIS A 91 -7.11 11.86 9.26
CA HIS A 91 -8.06 12.62 10.08
C HIS A 91 -9.16 11.79 10.71
N ASP A 92 -9.38 10.57 10.26
CA ASP A 92 -10.42 9.71 10.82
C ASP A 92 -9.80 8.72 11.80
N PRO A 93 -10.02 8.92 13.12
CA PRO A 93 -9.42 8.01 14.11
C PRO A 93 -9.92 6.58 13.99
N ALA A 94 -11.07 6.37 13.37
CA ALA A 94 -11.58 5.01 13.16
C ALA A 94 -10.67 4.19 12.25
N CYS A 95 -9.93 4.84 11.35
CA CYS A 95 -9.01 4.13 10.47
C CYS A 95 -7.91 3.45 11.28
N ARG A 96 -7.34 4.15 12.26
CA ARG A 96 -6.30 3.59 13.11
C ARG A 96 -6.83 2.42 13.92
N LEU A 97 -7.98 2.59 14.55
CA LEU A 97 -8.56 1.56 15.40
C LEU A 97 -8.89 0.31 14.59
N ASP A 98 -9.46 0.49 13.43
CA ASP A 98 -9.80 -0.63 12.55
C ASP A 98 -8.55 -1.37 12.09
N PHE A 99 -7.51 -0.62 11.71
CA PHE A 99 -6.24 -1.19 11.29
C PHE A 99 -5.62 -2.05 12.40
N ILE A 100 -5.54 -1.50 13.61
CA ILE A 100 -4.94 -2.21 14.73
C ILE A 100 -5.74 -3.48 15.02
N LYS A 101 -7.06 -3.38 15.05
CA LYS A 101 -7.94 -4.50 15.37
C LYS A 101 -7.77 -5.62 14.35
N GLU A 102 -7.75 -5.27 13.07
CA GLU A 102 -7.64 -6.28 12.02
C GLU A 102 -6.27 -6.91 11.99
N MET A 103 -5.21 -6.09 12.06
CA MET A 103 -3.86 -6.62 11.93
C MET A 103 -3.47 -7.49 13.11
N ARG A 104 -4.05 -7.29 14.28
CA ARG A 104 -3.81 -8.18 15.40
C ARG A 104 -4.23 -9.63 15.12
N ARG A 105 -5.15 -9.82 14.21
CA ARG A 105 -5.62 -11.16 13.84
C ARG A 105 -4.65 -11.88 12.90
N PHE A 106 -3.85 -11.12 12.16
CA PHE A 106 -3.04 -11.70 11.08
C PHE A 106 -1.55 -11.75 11.38
N LEU A 107 -1.07 -10.88 12.26
CA LEU A 107 0.36 -10.77 12.50
C LEU A 107 0.79 -11.62 13.69
N PRO A 108 2.02 -12.17 13.65
CA PRO A 108 2.58 -12.86 14.81
C PRO A 108 2.69 -11.91 16.00
N VAL A 109 2.61 -12.48 17.20
CA VAL A 109 2.66 -11.70 18.43
C VAL A 109 3.91 -10.81 18.49
N ARG A 110 5.04 -11.33 18.10
CA ARG A 110 6.29 -10.57 18.13
C ARG A 110 6.22 -9.37 17.18
N THR A 111 5.68 -9.58 15.99
CA THR A 111 5.53 -8.49 15.03
C THR A 111 4.59 -7.43 15.58
N ILE A 112 3.50 -7.85 16.20
CA ILE A 112 2.55 -6.91 16.81
C ILE A 112 3.25 -6.03 17.85
N SER A 113 4.03 -6.64 18.74
CA SER A 113 4.69 -5.88 19.80
C SER A 113 5.75 -4.93 19.25
N GLU A 114 6.36 -5.28 18.13
CA GLU A 114 7.40 -4.45 17.52
C GLU A 114 6.86 -3.35 16.61
N THR A 115 5.59 -3.42 16.23
CA THR A 115 5.01 -2.47 15.29
C THR A 115 3.74 -1.83 15.84
N ILE A 116 2.59 -2.48 15.67
CA ILE A 116 1.31 -1.83 15.95
C ILE A 116 1.08 -1.51 17.42
N ASP A 117 1.77 -2.18 18.31
CA ASP A 117 1.71 -1.85 19.74
C ASP A 117 2.55 -0.62 20.08
N GLN A 118 3.42 -0.19 19.19
CA GLN A 118 4.21 1.02 19.39
C GLN A 118 3.34 2.23 19.11
N GLU A 119 3.38 3.18 20.05
CA GLU A 119 2.48 4.34 19.98
C GLU A 119 2.65 5.13 18.68
N GLU A 120 3.89 5.28 18.23
CA GLU A 120 4.20 6.10 17.06
C GLU A 120 4.09 5.35 15.74
N TYR A 121 3.76 4.06 15.76
CA TYR A 121 3.77 3.27 14.52
C TYR A 121 2.75 3.77 13.50
N TRP A 122 1.54 4.13 13.94
CA TRP A 122 0.51 4.59 13.02
C TRP A 122 0.92 5.88 12.31
N ASP A 123 1.50 6.82 13.07
CA ASP A 123 1.97 8.08 12.48
C ASP A 123 3.10 7.81 11.50
N TYR A 124 4.01 6.93 11.85
CA TYR A 124 5.09 6.53 10.95
C TYR A 124 4.52 5.96 9.65
N LEU A 125 3.59 5.03 9.75
CA LEU A 125 3.01 4.37 8.58
C LEU A 125 2.25 5.36 7.70
N THR A 126 1.42 6.21 8.29
CA THR A 126 0.64 7.16 7.51
C THR A 126 1.52 8.21 6.86
N ASN A 127 2.58 8.64 7.53
CA ASN A 127 3.52 9.58 6.92
C ASN A 127 4.24 8.93 5.74
N LEU A 128 4.65 7.69 5.88
CA LEU A 128 5.31 6.96 4.81
C LEU A 128 4.38 6.82 3.59
N ILE A 129 3.13 6.45 3.84
CA ILE A 129 2.13 6.32 2.77
C ILE A 129 1.90 7.68 2.11
N GLY A 130 1.85 8.74 2.91
CA GLY A 130 1.67 10.08 2.39
C GLY A 130 2.77 10.51 1.44
N VAL A 131 4.01 10.16 1.76
CA VAL A 131 5.14 10.45 0.88
C VAL A 131 4.95 9.76 -0.48
N GLU A 132 4.54 8.50 -0.45
CA GLU A 132 4.35 7.76 -1.70
C GLU A 132 3.15 8.29 -2.49
N CYS A 133 2.07 8.66 -1.80
CA CYS A 133 0.91 9.27 -2.46
C CYS A 133 1.29 10.58 -3.13
N ASP A 134 2.08 11.39 -2.44
CA ASP A 134 2.53 12.68 -2.98
C ASP A 134 3.45 12.47 -4.18
N ARG A 135 4.39 11.54 -4.09
CA ARG A 135 5.28 11.23 -5.21
C ARG A 135 4.50 10.79 -6.44
N ALA A 136 3.55 9.88 -6.24
CA ALA A 136 2.74 9.38 -7.34
C ALA A 136 1.92 10.49 -7.98
N THR A 137 1.27 11.31 -7.15
CA THR A 137 0.44 12.39 -7.64
C THR A 137 1.25 13.42 -8.41
N ARG A 138 2.38 13.82 -7.87
CA ARG A 138 3.25 14.80 -8.54
C ARG A 138 3.77 14.27 -9.86
N TRP A 139 4.20 13.04 -9.88
CA TRP A 139 4.74 12.44 -11.09
C TRP A 139 3.67 12.31 -12.18
N LEU A 140 2.47 11.85 -11.79
CA LEU A 140 1.39 11.66 -12.74
C LEU A 140 0.89 12.98 -13.32
N THR A 141 0.82 14.02 -12.48
CA THR A 141 0.30 15.31 -12.94
C THR A 141 1.37 16.13 -13.65
N ALA A 142 2.62 16.04 -13.23
CA ALA A 142 3.70 16.80 -13.85
C ALA A 142 3.99 16.34 -15.26
N GLY A 143 3.78 15.08 -15.53
CA GLY A 143 4.07 14.52 -16.84
C GLY A 143 3.11 14.96 -17.92
N ASP A 144 1.99 15.52 -17.55
CA ASP A 144 0.96 15.93 -18.48
C ASP A 144 0.69 14.84 -19.49
N ARG A 145 0.60 13.67 -18.98
CA ARG A 145 0.46 12.46 -19.81
C ARG A 145 -1.00 12.03 -19.99
#